data_9fb7b61aada77889f5a4dbfba84f3edf
#
_entry.id   9fb7b61aada77889f5a4dbfba84f3edf
#
_cell.length_a   1.000
_cell.length_b   1.000
_cell.length_c   1.000
_cell.angle_alpha   90.00
_cell.angle_beta   90.00
_cell.angle_gamma   90.00
#
_symmetry.space_group_name_H-M   'P 1'
#
loop_
_entity.id
_entity.type
_entity.pdbx_description
1 polymer ?
#
loop_
_entity_poly.entity_id
_entity_poly.type
_entity_poly.pdbx_seq_one_letter_code
_entity_poly.pdbx_strand_id
1 'polypeptide(L)'
;MEKLFRYHSFFEDLDVDFWILEGATRYTNRTSIETQEHARIFGETEIEIDLEPYLLNNTCNKLIIHCDKEYMPIVLERAKQYKNEACVGFLTADNLFEYVDPRINKGYGIEKVAKHFGVKLENCVAFGDEQNDMEMLQKVGMGVCMKNGSKQVKDCGAFVSAYTNDESAVARFIEENILKEDMDVIL
;
A
#
# COMPACT_ATOMS: atom_id res chain seq x y z
N MET A 1 18.47 -7.74 -1.65
CA MET A 1 18.24 -9.15 -2.04
C MET A 1 18.29 -10.08 -0.83
N GLU A 2 19.40 -10.24 -0.15
CA GLU A 2 19.57 -11.10 1.04
C GLU A 2 18.55 -10.87 2.18
N LYS A 3 17.93 -9.72 2.23
CA LYS A 3 17.03 -9.28 3.31
C LYS A 3 15.65 -9.93 3.24
N LEU A 4 14.99 -9.93 2.07
CA LEU A 4 13.66 -10.53 1.93
C LEU A 4 13.69 -12.07 1.94
N PHE A 5 14.79 -12.67 1.44
CA PHE A 5 15.03 -14.09 1.61
C PHE A 5 15.03 -14.51 3.09
N ARG A 6 15.67 -13.75 3.99
CA ARG A 6 15.64 -14.02 5.43
C ARG A 6 14.24 -13.97 6.02
N TYR A 7 13.38 -13.07 5.54
CA TYR A 7 11.98 -13.03 5.97
C TYR A 7 11.21 -14.26 5.51
N HIS A 8 11.39 -14.70 4.26
CA HIS A 8 10.79 -15.93 3.78
C HIS A 8 11.20 -17.11 4.68
N SER A 9 12.49 -17.36 4.89
CA SER A 9 12.99 -18.46 5.72
C SER A 9 12.53 -18.41 7.17
N PHE A 10 12.24 -17.22 7.69
CA PHE A 10 11.74 -17.05 9.06
C PHE A 10 10.30 -17.50 9.26
N PHE A 11 9.52 -17.57 8.20
CA PHE A 11 8.11 -17.97 8.21
C PHE A 11 7.83 -19.27 7.43
N GLU A 12 8.83 -19.89 6.83
CA GLU A 12 8.65 -21.07 5.97
C GLU A 12 8.07 -22.30 6.67
N ASP A 13 8.17 -22.37 8.01
CA ASP A 13 7.58 -23.41 8.85
C ASP A 13 6.11 -23.18 9.18
N LEU A 14 5.56 -21.99 8.80
CA LEU A 14 4.16 -21.66 9.00
C LEU A 14 3.32 -22.04 7.77
N ASP A 15 2.06 -22.36 8.00
CA ASP A 15 1.11 -22.63 6.91
C ASP A 15 0.59 -21.33 6.30
N VAL A 16 1.44 -20.72 5.49
CA VAL A 16 1.18 -19.43 4.85
C VAL A 16 1.57 -19.45 3.37
N ASP A 17 0.94 -18.61 2.59
CA ASP A 17 1.33 -18.34 1.22
C ASP A 17 2.21 -17.08 1.18
N PHE A 18 3.27 -17.12 0.38
CA PHE A 18 4.10 -15.94 0.11
C PHE A 18 3.79 -15.44 -1.29
N TRP A 19 3.54 -14.14 -1.42
CA TRP A 19 3.32 -13.50 -2.70
C TRP A 19 4.37 -12.43 -2.99
N ILE A 20 4.88 -12.45 -4.21
CA ILE A 20 5.75 -11.42 -4.78
C ILE A 20 5.08 -10.90 -6.03
N LEU A 21 4.91 -9.57 -6.12
CA LEU A 21 4.24 -8.93 -7.25
C LEU A 21 5.27 -8.25 -8.15
N GLU A 22 5.25 -8.61 -9.44
CA GLU A 22 6.02 -7.96 -10.50
C GLU A 22 5.09 -7.59 -11.67
N GLY A 23 4.77 -6.30 -11.78
CA GLY A 23 3.76 -5.85 -12.73
C GLY A 23 2.41 -6.51 -12.47
N ALA A 24 1.88 -7.23 -13.44
CA ALA A 24 0.64 -8.00 -13.32
C ALA A 24 0.88 -9.49 -13.02
N THR A 25 2.06 -9.86 -12.55
CA THR A 25 2.39 -11.26 -12.19
C THR A 25 2.56 -11.38 -10.69
N ARG A 26 1.87 -12.35 -10.10
CA ARG A 26 2.03 -12.79 -8.72
C ARG A 26 2.79 -14.09 -8.69
N TYR A 27 4.00 -14.09 -8.16
CA TYR A 27 4.75 -15.31 -7.85
C TYR A 27 4.43 -15.77 -6.44
N THR A 28 4.21 -17.07 -6.26
CA THR A 28 3.83 -17.68 -4.98
C THR A 28 4.54 -19.02 -4.77
N ASN A 29 4.66 -19.43 -3.50
CA ASN A 29 5.15 -20.76 -3.14
C ASN A 29 4.07 -21.84 -3.30
N ARG A 30 2.80 -21.44 -3.37
CA ARG A 30 1.66 -22.36 -3.44
C ARG A 30 0.49 -21.69 -4.11
N THR A 31 -0.24 -22.41 -4.96
CA THR A 31 -1.48 -21.95 -5.58
C THR A 31 -2.68 -22.70 -5.04
N SER A 32 -3.82 -22.05 -5.01
CA SER A 32 -5.13 -22.64 -4.73
C SER A 32 -6.19 -22.03 -5.66
N ILE A 33 -7.38 -22.63 -5.71
CA ILE A 33 -8.50 -22.05 -6.47
C ILE A 33 -8.83 -20.64 -5.96
N GLU A 34 -8.79 -20.47 -4.63
CA GLU A 34 -9.09 -19.19 -3.98
C GLU A 34 -8.05 -18.12 -4.31
N THR A 35 -6.76 -18.44 -4.20
CA THR A 35 -5.68 -17.47 -4.49
C THR A 35 -5.63 -17.10 -5.97
N GLN A 36 -5.90 -18.04 -6.87
CA GLN A 36 -6.00 -17.79 -8.31
C GLN A 36 -7.20 -16.91 -8.67
N GLU A 37 -8.37 -17.14 -8.05
CA GLU A 37 -9.55 -16.28 -8.23
C GLU A 37 -9.30 -14.87 -7.69
N HIS A 38 -8.66 -14.75 -6.54
CA HIS A 38 -8.23 -13.47 -5.99
C HIS A 38 -7.29 -12.74 -6.97
N ALA A 39 -6.28 -13.43 -7.50
CA ALA A 39 -5.38 -12.84 -8.48
C ALA A 39 -6.14 -12.36 -9.73
N ARG A 40 -7.08 -13.15 -10.24
CA ARG A 40 -7.92 -12.81 -11.39
C ARG A 40 -8.74 -11.53 -11.15
N ILE A 41 -9.32 -11.37 -9.96
CA ILE A 41 -10.10 -10.16 -9.60
C ILE A 41 -9.22 -8.89 -9.67
N PHE A 42 -7.96 -8.99 -9.29
CA PHE A 42 -7.00 -7.88 -9.35
C PHE A 42 -6.28 -7.75 -10.70
N GLY A 43 -6.65 -8.56 -11.71
CA GLY A 43 -6.02 -8.54 -13.02
C GLY A 43 -4.60 -9.10 -13.02
N GLU A 44 -4.28 -9.94 -12.06
CA GLU A 44 -2.97 -10.57 -11.89
C GLU A 44 -2.97 -12.00 -12.47
N THR A 45 -1.81 -12.45 -12.93
CA THR A 45 -1.54 -13.86 -13.26
C THR A 45 -0.75 -14.47 -12.11
N GLU A 46 -1.28 -15.52 -11.48
CA GLU A 46 -0.60 -16.24 -10.41
C GLU A 46 0.24 -17.38 -10.96
N ILE A 47 1.51 -17.44 -10.54
CA ILE A 47 2.49 -18.45 -10.96
C ILE A 47 3.16 -19.02 -9.71
N GLU A 48 3.04 -20.34 -9.54
CA GLU A 48 3.77 -21.07 -8.51
C GLU A 48 5.23 -21.26 -8.89
N ILE A 49 6.14 -20.89 -7.99
CA ILE A 49 7.58 -21.02 -8.19
C ILE A 49 8.27 -21.44 -6.89
N ASP A 50 9.49 -21.92 -7.00
CA ASP A 50 10.40 -22.01 -5.87
C ASP A 50 10.89 -20.60 -5.52
N LEU A 51 10.39 -20.04 -4.40
CA LEU A 51 10.71 -18.68 -3.98
C LEU A 51 12.14 -18.53 -3.45
N GLU A 52 12.76 -19.57 -2.94
CA GLU A 52 14.12 -19.50 -2.39
C GLU A 52 15.14 -19.06 -3.45
N PRO A 53 15.31 -19.76 -4.57
CA PRO A 53 16.25 -19.34 -5.62
C PRO A 53 15.80 -18.00 -6.27
N TYR A 54 14.51 -17.74 -6.34
CA TYR A 54 14.02 -16.48 -6.87
C TYR A 54 14.46 -15.29 -6.00
N LEU A 55 14.24 -15.33 -4.69
CA LEU A 55 14.59 -14.27 -3.75
C LEU A 55 16.10 -14.06 -3.59
N LEU A 56 16.90 -15.10 -3.81
CA LEU A 56 18.35 -15.00 -3.80
C LEU A 56 18.90 -14.26 -5.03
N ASN A 57 18.24 -14.37 -6.18
CA ASN A 57 18.74 -13.86 -7.46
C ASN A 57 18.02 -12.61 -7.97
N ASN A 58 16.86 -12.25 -7.40
CA ASN A 58 16.04 -11.15 -7.84
C ASN A 58 15.80 -10.12 -6.72
N THR A 59 15.41 -8.91 -7.11
CA THR A 59 14.87 -7.89 -6.19
C THR A 59 13.36 -7.90 -6.30
N CYS A 60 12.67 -7.67 -5.20
CA CYS A 60 11.22 -7.44 -5.22
C CYS A 60 10.88 -6.20 -4.41
N ASN A 61 9.72 -5.61 -4.71
CA ASN A 61 9.27 -4.38 -4.07
C ASN A 61 8.72 -4.66 -2.66
N LYS A 62 8.06 -5.80 -2.49
CA LYS A 62 7.48 -6.26 -1.23
C LYS A 62 7.35 -7.78 -1.22
N LEU A 63 7.31 -8.34 -0.02
CA LEU A 63 6.94 -9.71 0.26
C LEU A 63 5.63 -9.68 1.04
N ILE A 64 4.61 -10.35 0.53
CA ILE A 64 3.32 -10.49 1.17
C ILE A 64 3.22 -11.88 1.78
N ILE A 65 2.73 -11.95 3.02
CA ILE A 65 2.32 -13.18 3.69
C ILE A 65 0.80 -13.20 3.70
N HIS A 66 0.22 -14.21 3.08
CA HIS A 66 -1.20 -14.47 3.03
C HIS A 66 -1.53 -15.72 3.83
N CYS A 67 -2.60 -15.67 4.62
CA CYS A 67 -3.15 -16.82 5.33
C CYS A 67 -4.60 -16.56 5.73
N ASP A 68 -5.28 -17.55 6.26
CA ASP A 68 -6.58 -17.34 6.87
C ASP A 68 -6.50 -16.31 8.00
N LYS A 69 -7.53 -15.46 8.12
CA LYS A 69 -7.55 -14.40 9.14
C LYS A 69 -7.44 -14.93 10.57
N GLU A 70 -7.96 -16.14 10.82
CA GLU A 70 -7.85 -16.84 12.10
C GLU A 70 -6.40 -17.26 12.41
N TYR A 71 -5.57 -17.43 11.39
CA TYR A 71 -4.16 -17.79 11.51
C TYR A 71 -3.23 -16.56 11.60
N MET A 72 -3.68 -15.40 11.13
CA MET A 72 -2.89 -14.16 11.11
C MET A 72 -2.30 -13.77 12.50
N PRO A 73 -2.96 -13.97 13.66
CA PRO A 73 -2.35 -13.72 14.96
C PRO A 73 -1.03 -14.46 15.20
N ILE A 74 -0.86 -15.66 14.64
CA ILE A 74 0.38 -16.45 14.73
C ILE A 74 1.48 -15.78 13.91
N VAL A 75 1.15 -15.33 12.69
CA VAL A 75 2.07 -14.57 11.83
C VAL A 75 2.54 -13.28 12.52
N LEU A 76 1.60 -12.53 13.11
CA LEU A 76 1.92 -11.27 13.80
C LEU A 76 2.81 -11.49 15.03
N GLU A 77 2.59 -12.56 15.78
CA GLU A 77 3.44 -12.89 16.93
C GLU A 77 4.85 -13.29 16.47
N ARG A 78 4.98 -14.05 15.40
CA ARG A 78 6.25 -14.39 14.77
C ARG A 78 6.95 -13.12 14.26
N ALA A 79 6.22 -12.22 13.60
CA ALA A 79 6.76 -10.97 13.06
C ALA A 79 7.37 -10.06 14.14
N LYS A 80 6.78 -10.03 15.35
CA LYS A 80 7.33 -9.27 16.50
C LYS A 80 8.70 -9.76 16.94
N GLN A 81 8.99 -11.03 16.74
CA GLN A 81 10.27 -11.64 17.14
C GLN A 81 11.38 -11.31 16.14
N TYR A 82 11.02 -11.00 14.90
CA TYR A 82 11.98 -10.71 13.84
C TYR A 82 12.06 -9.22 13.56
N LYS A 83 13.02 -8.56 14.22
CA LYS A 83 13.31 -7.14 13.98
C LYS A 83 14.49 -7.00 13.03
N ASN A 84 14.27 -6.28 11.95
CA ASN A 84 15.31 -5.94 10.98
C ASN A 84 15.10 -4.49 10.54
N GLU A 85 16.13 -3.67 10.61
CA GLU A 85 16.08 -2.26 10.18
C GLU A 85 15.90 -2.10 8.65
N ALA A 86 16.09 -3.18 7.91
CA ALA A 86 16.06 -3.16 6.46
C ALA A 86 14.66 -3.30 5.85
N CYS A 87 13.70 -3.81 6.61
CA CYS A 87 12.32 -3.96 6.20
C CYS A 87 11.40 -3.66 7.37
N VAL A 88 10.24 -3.09 7.07
CA VAL A 88 9.14 -2.91 8.02
C VAL A 88 7.98 -3.79 7.59
N GLY A 89 7.37 -4.47 8.58
CA GLY A 89 6.19 -5.30 8.36
C GLY A 89 4.95 -4.63 8.94
N PHE A 90 3.83 -4.72 8.25
CA PHE A 90 2.54 -4.22 8.70
C PHE A 90 1.38 -5.02 8.10
N LEU A 91 0.27 -5.02 8.82
CA LEU A 91 -0.98 -5.63 8.37
C LEU A 91 -1.67 -4.69 7.38
N THR A 92 -2.02 -5.18 6.19
CA THR A 92 -2.73 -4.42 5.15
C THR A 92 -4.18 -4.85 4.98
N ALA A 93 -4.50 -6.09 5.39
CA ALA A 93 -5.85 -6.63 5.49
C ALA A 93 -5.88 -7.71 6.58
N ASP A 94 -7.05 -8.18 6.97
CA ASP A 94 -7.21 -9.20 8.02
C ASP A 94 -6.44 -10.50 7.74
N ASN A 95 -6.11 -10.75 6.47
CA ASN A 95 -5.43 -11.94 5.96
C ASN A 95 -4.13 -11.64 5.21
N LEU A 96 -3.64 -10.38 5.22
CA LEU A 96 -2.43 -9.96 4.49
C LEU A 96 -1.47 -9.19 5.41
N PHE A 97 -0.25 -9.68 5.50
CA PHE A 97 0.86 -9.01 6.18
C PHE A 97 1.99 -8.75 5.17
N GLU A 98 2.47 -7.52 5.10
CA GLU A 98 3.44 -7.10 4.09
C GLU A 98 4.77 -6.66 4.70
N TYR A 99 5.88 -7.08 4.09
CA TYR A 99 7.21 -6.53 4.33
C TYR A 99 7.64 -5.64 3.17
N VAL A 100 8.04 -4.41 3.49
CA VAL A 100 8.54 -3.42 2.52
C VAL A 100 9.82 -2.73 3.01
N ASP A 101 10.50 -2.03 2.11
CA ASP A 101 11.58 -1.13 2.48
C ASP A 101 11.00 0.03 3.33
N PRO A 102 11.53 0.30 4.53
CA PRO A 102 10.98 1.32 5.42
C PRO A 102 11.04 2.74 4.85
N ARG A 103 11.84 2.97 3.81
CA ARG A 103 11.89 4.26 3.10
C ARG A 103 10.72 4.44 2.12
N ILE A 104 10.01 3.36 1.78
CA ILE A 104 8.92 3.37 0.81
C ILE A 104 7.59 3.57 1.54
N ASN A 105 7.00 4.73 1.33
CA ASN A 105 5.66 5.09 1.78
C ASN A 105 4.99 5.99 0.73
N LYS A 106 3.71 6.31 0.90
CA LYS A 106 2.98 7.15 -0.06
C LYS A 106 3.55 8.58 -0.14
N GLY A 107 4.13 9.09 0.95
CA GLY A 107 4.82 10.37 0.95
C GLY A 107 6.10 10.38 0.11
N TYR A 108 6.87 9.27 0.12
CA TYR A 108 7.98 9.10 -0.81
C TYR A 108 7.49 8.97 -2.26
N GLY A 109 6.40 8.24 -2.46
CA GLY A 109 5.78 8.06 -3.78
C GLY A 109 5.39 9.38 -4.42
N ILE A 110 4.67 10.25 -3.70
CA ILE A 110 4.24 11.55 -4.24
C ILE A 110 5.42 12.47 -4.59
N GLU A 111 6.52 12.44 -3.83
CA GLU A 111 7.73 13.18 -4.17
C GLU A 111 8.31 12.74 -5.52
N LYS A 112 8.35 11.43 -5.78
CA LYS A 112 8.83 10.89 -7.05
C LYS A 112 7.92 11.23 -8.22
N VAL A 113 6.61 11.13 -8.02
CA VAL A 113 5.59 11.47 -9.03
C VAL A 113 5.67 12.97 -9.36
N ALA A 114 5.65 13.84 -8.35
CA ALA A 114 5.73 15.27 -8.54
C ALA A 114 7.03 15.68 -9.27
N LYS A 115 8.16 15.08 -8.87
CA LYS A 115 9.45 15.31 -9.56
C LYS A 115 9.41 14.83 -11.01
N HIS A 116 8.81 13.68 -11.29
CA HIS A 116 8.70 13.15 -12.65
C HIS A 116 7.92 14.09 -13.58
N PHE A 117 6.83 14.70 -13.09
CA PHE A 117 6.02 15.64 -13.85
C PHE A 117 6.52 17.10 -13.77
N GLY A 118 7.61 17.37 -13.04
CA GLY A 118 8.13 18.73 -12.86
C GLY A 118 7.21 19.64 -12.05
N VAL A 119 6.33 19.07 -11.23
CA VAL A 119 5.37 19.78 -10.38
C VAL A 119 5.95 19.91 -8.97
N LYS A 120 5.80 21.07 -8.34
CA LYS A 120 6.15 21.25 -6.94
C LYS A 120 5.07 20.63 -6.04
N LEU A 121 5.46 20.06 -4.90
CA LEU A 121 4.53 19.46 -3.95
C LEU A 121 3.48 20.45 -3.42
N GLU A 122 3.83 21.72 -3.30
CA GLU A 122 2.92 22.80 -2.91
C GLU A 122 1.74 22.99 -3.89
N ASN A 123 1.90 22.53 -5.15
CA ASN A 123 0.87 22.58 -6.20
C ASN A 123 0.18 21.21 -6.41
N CYS A 124 0.35 20.26 -5.48
CA CYS A 124 -0.28 18.96 -5.54
C CYS A 124 -1.44 18.89 -4.55
N VAL A 125 -2.48 18.18 -4.95
CA VAL A 125 -3.58 17.75 -4.08
C VAL A 125 -3.46 16.25 -3.86
N ALA A 126 -3.61 15.78 -2.64
CA ALA A 126 -3.63 14.37 -2.31
C ALA A 126 -4.86 14.03 -1.46
N PHE A 127 -5.40 12.84 -1.69
CA PHE A 127 -6.56 12.31 -1.00
C PHE A 127 -6.21 11.02 -0.27
N GLY A 128 -6.72 10.82 0.94
CA GLY A 128 -6.46 9.63 1.74
C GLY A 128 -7.42 9.45 2.90
N ASP A 129 -7.44 8.25 3.50
CA ASP A 129 -8.33 7.87 4.60
C ASP A 129 -7.64 6.99 5.66
N GLU A 130 -6.51 6.35 5.32
CA GLU A 130 -5.80 5.41 6.17
C GLU A 130 -4.40 5.91 6.60
N GLN A 131 -3.83 5.26 7.62
CA GLN A 131 -2.56 5.68 8.23
C GLN A 131 -1.41 5.76 7.22
N ASN A 132 -1.39 4.90 6.22
CA ASN A 132 -0.36 4.90 5.17
C ASN A 132 -0.46 6.11 4.22
N ASP A 133 -1.52 6.94 4.32
CA ASP A 133 -1.69 8.17 3.56
C ASP A 133 -1.11 9.40 4.28
N MET A 134 -0.85 9.30 5.60
CA MET A 134 -0.51 10.46 6.43
C MET A 134 0.67 11.26 5.89
N GLU A 135 1.77 10.59 5.55
CA GLU A 135 2.96 11.28 5.03
C GLU A 135 2.69 11.95 3.68
N MET A 136 1.85 11.34 2.84
CA MET A 136 1.44 11.95 1.57
C MET A 136 0.60 13.21 1.79
N LEU A 137 -0.39 13.13 2.66
CA LEU A 137 -1.27 14.26 2.97
C LEU A 137 -0.52 15.44 3.58
N GLN A 138 0.51 15.18 4.39
CA GLN A 138 1.34 16.21 5.02
C GLN A 138 2.34 16.87 4.08
N LYS A 139 2.76 16.19 2.99
CA LYS A 139 3.80 16.67 2.08
C LYS A 139 3.28 17.54 0.95
N VAL A 140 2.03 17.43 0.60
CA VAL A 140 1.42 18.18 -0.51
C VAL A 140 0.88 19.54 -0.05
N GLY A 141 0.65 20.45 -1.00
CA GLY A 141 0.04 21.76 -0.70
C GLY A 141 -1.40 21.63 -0.19
N MET A 142 -2.14 20.61 -0.62
CA MET A 142 -3.51 20.36 -0.18
C MET A 142 -3.73 18.86 0.08
N GLY A 143 -3.59 18.45 1.33
CA GLY A 143 -3.94 17.11 1.79
C GLY A 143 -5.40 17.04 2.22
N VAL A 144 -6.19 16.16 1.62
CA VAL A 144 -7.63 16.00 1.87
C VAL A 144 -7.91 14.63 2.46
N CYS A 145 -8.36 14.60 3.71
CA CYS A 145 -8.81 13.38 4.36
C CYS A 145 -10.28 13.10 4.04
N MET A 146 -10.63 11.84 3.78
CA MET A 146 -12.02 11.44 3.60
C MET A 146 -12.81 11.57 4.90
N LYS A 147 -14.13 11.81 4.79
CA LYS A 147 -15.04 11.90 5.94
C LYS A 147 -15.00 10.66 6.84
N ASN A 148 -14.87 9.48 6.26
CA ASN A 148 -14.76 8.20 6.97
C ASN A 148 -13.33 7.85 7.42
N GLY A 149 -12.32 8.66 7.09
CA GLY A 149 -10.94 8.44 7.54
C GLY A 149 -10.81 8.46 9.07
N SER A 150 -9.80 7.79 9.60
CA SER A 150 -9.54 7.72 11.03
C SER A 150 -9.23 9.10 11.62
N LYS A 151 -9.40 9.24 12.94
CA LYS A 151 -9.10 10.52 13.62
C LYS A 151 -7.65 10.97 13.39
N GLN A 152 -6.70 10.05 13.43
CA GLN A 152 -5.28 10.35 13.23
C GLN A 152 -5.01 10.92 11.84
N VAL A 153 -5.65 10.38 10.80
CA VAL A 153 -5.51 10.85 9.41
C VAL A 153 -6.19 12.21 9.23
N LYS A 154 -7.36 12.44 9.85
CA LYS A 154 -8.04 13.74 9.83
C LYS A 154 -7.20 14.85 10.47
N ASP A 155 -6.47 14.51 11.53
CA ASP A 155 -5.59 15.47 12.22
C ASP A 155 -4.32 15.80 11.38
N CYS A 156 -4.01 15.01 10.34
CA CYS A 156 -2.86 15.21 9.44
C CYS A 156 -3.20 15.97 8.16
N GLY A 157 -4.44 15.89 7.69
CA GLY A 157 -4.90 16.57 6.48
C GLY A 157 -5.16 18.06 6.72
N ALA A 158 -4.91 18.89 5.72
CA ALA A 158 -5.28 20.30 5.74
C ALA A 158 -6.80 20.48 5.66
N PHE A 159 -7.49 19.53 5.03
CA PHE A 159 -8.94 19.53 4.83
C PHE A 159 -9.54 18.18 5.16
N VAL A 160 -10.79 18.19 5.60
CA VAL A 160 -11.62 16.98 5.74
C VAL A 160 -12.79 17.11 4.77
N SER A 161 -12.91 16.15 3.85
CA SER A 161 -14.02 16.10 2.90
C SER A 161 -15.36 15.97 3.63
N ALA A 162 -16.40 16.60 3.08
CA ALA A 162 -17.77 16.41 3.53
C ALA A 162 -18.34 15.02 3.18
N TYR A 163 -17.64 14.29 2.30
CA TYR A 163 -18.07 13.02 1.73
C TYR A 163 -17.11 11.88 2.08
N THR A 164 -17.63 10.66 2.12
CA THR A 164 -16.85 9.42 2.25
C THR A 164 -16.29 8.99 0.90
N ASN A 165 -15.34 8.05 0.91
CA ASN A 165 -14.82 7.42 -0.32
C ASN A 165 -15.95 6.82 -1.18
N ASP A 166 -16.98 6.20 -0.55
CA ASP A 166 -18.13 5.61 -1.25
C ASP A 166 -19.09 6.66 -1.84
N GLU A 167 -19.01 7.90 -1.38
CA GLU A 167 -19.83 9.01 -1.85
C GLU A 167 -19.14 9.85 -2.95
N SER A 168 -18.11 9.29 -3.61
CA SER A 168 -17.31 9.96 -4.65
C SER A 168 -16.62 11.25 -4.15
N ALA A 169 -16.10 11.22 -2.92
CA ALA A 169 -15.50 12.39 -2.26
C ALA A 169 -14.43 13.09 -3.11
N VAL A 170 -13.58 12.35 -3.79
CA VAL A 170 -12.51 12.92 -4.65
C VAL A 170 -13.11 13.79 -5.76
N ALA A 171 -14.06 13.25 -6.54
CA ALA A 171 -14.66 13.96 -7.65
C ALA A 171 -15.40 15.22 -7.14
N ARG A 172 -16.23 15.06 -6.10
CA ARG A 172 -16.98 16.19 -5.51
C ARG A 172 -16.06 17.28 -4.97
N PHE A 173 -14.99 16.90 -4.28
CA PHE A 173 -14.03 17.88 -3.76
C PHE A 173 -13.37 18.68 -4.89
N ILE A 174 -12.95 17.99 -5.96
CA ILE A 174 -12.35 18.64 -7.14
C ILE A 174 -13.34 19.60 -7.79
N GLU A 175 -14.57 19.16 -8.02
CA GLU A 175 -15.62 19.99 -8.62
C GLU A 175 -15.95 21.21 -7.76
N GLU A 176 -16.06 21.03 -6.43
CA GLU A 176 -16.51 22.06 -5.50
C GLU A 176 -15.42 23.06 -5.12
N ASN A 177 -14.15 22.65 -5.09
CA ASN A 177 -13.07 23.46 -4.52
C ASN A 177 -11.92 23.78 -5.49
N ILE A 178 -11.81 23.09 -6.62
CA ILE A 178 -10.74 23.32 -7.59
C ILE A 178 -11.29 23.89 -8.90
N LEU A 179 -12.30 23.23 -9.50
CA LEU A 179 -12.83 23.63 -10.80
C LEU A 179 -13.78 24.83 -10.76
N LYS A 180 -14.41 25.11 -9.60
CA LYS A 180 -15.29 26.28 -9.47
C LYS A 180 -14.55 27.62 -9.49
N GLU A 181 -13.33 27.66 -8.98
CA GLU A 181 -12.52 28.90 -9.02
C GLU A 181 -12.15 29.31 -10.45
N ASP A 182 -12.01 28.35 -11.38
CA ASP A 182 -11.73 28.64 -12.80
C ASP A 182 -12.95 29.16 -13.57
N MET A 183 -14.18 28.91 -13.11
CA MET A 183 -15.40 29.39 -13.80
C MET A 183 -15.73 30.85 -13.46
N ASP A 184 -15.33 31.37 -12.32
CA ASP A 184 -15.57 32.78 -11.94
C ASP A 184 -14.58 33.75 -12.62
N VAL A 185 -13.53 33.24 -13.28
CA VAL A 185 -12.53 34.03 -14.02
C VAL A 185 -12.91 34.20 -15.50
N ILE A 186 -13.92 33.46 -16.00
CA ILE A 186 -14.31 33.46 -17.43
C ILE A 186 -15.60 34.30 -17.68
N LEU A 187 -16.20 34.85 -16.66
CA LEU A 187 -17.36 35.78 -16.77
C LEU A 187 -16.94 37.19 -16.40
#